data_0c0641398af951dbc2c2dc0887994b37
#
_entry.id   0c0641398af951dbc2c2dc0887994b37
#
_cell.length_a   1.000
_cell.length_b   1.000
_cell.length_c   1.000
_cell.angle_alpha   90.00
_cell.angle_beta   90.00
_cell.angle_gamma   90.00
#
_symmetry.space_group_name_H-M   'P 1'
#
loop_
_entity.id
_entity.type
_entity.pdbx_description
1 polymer ?
#
loop_
_entity_poly.entity_id
_entity_poly.type
_entity_poly.pdbx_seq_one_letter_code
_entity_poly.pdbx_strand_id
1 'polypeptide(L)'
;PSGKLTDTWAKHYRDLPFADEYSYLNGNLDEDYYREGIYVGYRYFDTFHVAPRYPFGYGMSYTNFAIRFEQMQMEGTKIHVYTEVENTGRIYDGKEVVQIYVSCPNGELKKEAQRLTAFHKTKLLKPGEKEKLILSFDLRDMTSYREKDAATVLEKGEYVIRLGNSSRNTRVCGILRLSSEIITEKHSHICKIPMHVTELEQKEEDILHATCDCRQNWGRGCE
;
A
#
# COMPACT_ATOMS: atom_id res chain seq x y z
N PRO A 1 -12.69 6.58 -19.87
CA PRO A 1 -12.52 5.53 -18.86
C PRO A 1 -12.09 6.13 -17.52
N SER A 2 -12.41 5.44 -16.45
CA SER A 2 -12.03 5.82 -15.07
C SER A 2 -11.91 4.59 -14.13
N GLY A 3 -11.78 3.41 -14.73
CA GLY A 3 -11.49 2.19 -13.98
C GLY A 3 -10.04 2.13 -13.58
N LYS A 4 -9.77 1.49 -12.43
CA LYS A 4 -8.43 1.20 -11.93
C LYS A 4 -8.25 -0.30 -11.83
N LEU A 5 -7.05 -0.78 -12.10
CA LEU A 5 -6.70 -2.17 -11.87
C LEU A 5 -6.72 -2.46 -10.38
N THR A 6 -7.39 -3.53 -10.00
CA THR A 6 -7.45 -4.06 -8.64
C THR A 6 -6.40 -5.14 -8.40
N ASP A 7 -5.50 -5.29 -9.35
CA ASP A 7 -4.40 -6.24 -9.32
C ASP A 7 -3.14 -5.63 -9.92
N THR A 8 -1.99 -6.27 -9.69
CA THR A 8 -0.69 -5.92 -10.28
C THR A 8 -0.40 -6.88 -11.42
N TRP A 9 -0.13 -6.35 -12.60
CA TRP A 9 0.20 -7.18 -13.76
C TRP A 9 1.71 -7.34 -13.90
N ALA A 10 2.19 -8.57 -13.76
CA ALA A 10 3.57 -8.93 -14.03
C ALA A 10 3.92 -8.71 -15.50
N LYS A 11 5.18 -8.46 -15.82
CA LYS A 11 5.69 -8.46 -17.21
C LYS A 11 5.78 -9.88 -17.75
N HIS A 12 6.25 -10.81 -16.90
CA HIS A 12 6.40 -12.22 -17.20
C HIS A 12 5.88 -13.05 -16.04
N TYR A 13 5.46 -14.27 -16.31
CA TYR A 13 5.01 -15.20 -15.28
C TYR A 13 6.08 -15.46 -14.21
N ARG A 14 7.36 -15.51 -14.62
CA ARG A 14 8.52 -15.70 -13.72
C ARG A 14 8.78 -14.54 -12.76
N ASP A 15 8.14 -13.39 -12.97
CA ASP A 15 8.23 -12.26 -12.05
C ASP A 15 7.37 -12.46 -10.79
N LEU A 16 6.51 -13.49 -10.78
CA LEU A 16 5.71 -13.86 -9.62
C LEU A 16 6.55 -14.66 -8.62
N PRO A 17 6.36 -14.47 -7.32
CA PRO A 17 7.03 -15.30 -6.33
C PRO A 17 6.58 -16.75 -6.49
N PHE A 18 7.53 -17.68 -6.34
CA PHE A 18 7.27 -19.12 -6.43
C PHE A 18 6.58 -19.59 -7.73
N ALA A 19 6.83 -18.87 -8.86
CA ALA A 19 6.22 -19.19 -10.15
C ALA A 19 6.43 -20.64 -10.61
N ASP A 20 7.56 -21.24 -10.23
CA ASP A 20 7.91 -22.61 -10.57
C ASP A 20 7.33 -23.66 -9.60
N GLU A 21 6.70 -23.21 -8.51
CA GLU A 21 6.11 -24.08 -7.48
C GLU A 21 4.58 -24.05 -7.48
N TYR A 22 3.97 -23.17 -8.29
CA TYR A 22 2.54 -22.97 -8.29
C TYR A 22 1.79 -24.16 -8.86
N SER A 23 0.70 -24.56 -8.18
CA SER A 23 -0.08 -25.73 -8.53
C SER A 23 0.78 -27.02 -8.54
N TYR A 24 0.55 -27.96 -9.42
CA TYR A 24 1.28 -29.22 -9.52
C TYR A 24 2.75 -29.11 -9.97
N LEU A 25 3.24 -27.91 -10.24
CA LEU A 25 4.62 -27.68 -10.67
C LEU A 25 5.67 -28.03 -9.60
N ASN A 26 5.28 -28.05 -8.33
CA ASN A 26 6.12 -28.53 -7.22
C ASN A 26 6.24 -30.08 -7.17
N GLY A 27 5.54 -30.80 -8.06
CA GLY A 27 5.51 -32.29 -8.10
C GLY A 27 4.57 -32.94 -7.07
N ASN A 28 3.83 -32.15 -6.29
CA ASN A 28 2.85 -32.61 -5.33
C ASN A 28 1.44 -32.28 -5.86
N LEU A 29 0.55 -33.29 -5.91
CA LEU A 29 -0.82 -33.13 -6.38
C LEU A 29 -1.82 -32.93 -5.23
N ASP A 30 -1.40 -33.21 -4.01
CA ASP A 30 -2.26 -33.24 -2.82
C ASP A 30 -2.12 -31.96 -1.97
N GLU A 31 -0.97 -31.25 -2.08
CA GLU A 31 -0.65 -30.09 -1.24
C GLU A 31 -0.14 -28.92 -2.07
N ASP A 32 -0.62 -27.74 -1.75
CA ASP A 32 -0.14 -26.48 -2.31
C ASP A 32 0.27 -25.54 -1.17
N TYR A 33 1.46 -24.95 -1.26
CA TYR A 33 2.04 -24.14 -0.19
C TYR A 33 1.99 -22.66 -0.54
N TYR A 34 1.19 -21.89 0.18
CA TYR A 34 1.11 -20.43 0.07
C TYR A 34 2.24 -19.79 0.88
N ARG A 35 3.40 -19.65 0.25
CA ARG A 35 4.64 -19.21 0.86
C ARG A 35 4.88 -17.69 0.78
N GLU A 36 4.02 -16.96 0.12
CA GLU A 36 4.13 -15.51 -0.06
C GLU A 36 3.97 -14.75 1.26
N GLY A 37 3.25 -15.32 2.24
CA GLY A 37 2.95 -14.67 3.50
C GLY A 37 2.17 -13.37 3.28
N ILE A 38 2.68 -12.24 3.77
CA ILE A 38 2.06 -10.93 3.60
C ILE A 38 2.34 -10.30 2.22
N TYR A 39 3.24 -10.88 1.43
CA TYR A 39 3.73 -10.30 0.17
C TYR A 39 2.94 -10.79 -1.03
N VAL A 40 1.67 -10.40 -1.11
CA VAL A 40 0.76 -10.74 -2.21
C VAL A 40 0.50 -9.52 -3.09
N GLY A 41 0.43 -9.70 -4.41
CA GLY A 41 0.15 -8.64 -5.37
C GLY A 41 1.13 -7.48 -5.29
N TYR A 42 0.64 -6.23 -5.26
CA TYR A 42 1.49 -5.04 -5.22
C TYR A 42 2.41 -5.01 -3.99
N ARG A 43 2.04 -5.66 -2.88
CA ARG A 43 2.89 -5.74 -1.69
C ARG A 43 4.20 -6.45 -2.01
N TYR A 44 4.13 -7.55 -2.79
CA TYR A 44 5.34 -8.21 -3.29
C TYR A 44 6.11 -7.32 -4.25
N PHE A 45 5.48 -6.85 -5.34
CA PHE A 45 6.15 -6.09 -6.38
C PHE A 45 6.81 -4.82 -5.85
N ASP A 46 6.18 -4.14 -4.90
CA ASP A 46 6.69 -2.90 -4.32
C ASP A 46 7.79 -3.17 -3.29
N THR A 47 7.69 -4.24 -2.51
CA THR A 47 8.66 -4.58 -1.46
C THR A 47 9.97 -5.13 -2.04
N PHE A 48 9.88 -6.00 -3.05
CA PHE A 48 11.04 -6.63 -3.68
C PHE A 48 11.50 -5.91 -4.95
N HIS A 49 11.03 -4.69 -5.18
CA HIS A 49 11.40 -3.81 -6.30
C HIS A 49 11.23 -4.44 -7.69
N VAL A 50 10.34 -5.41 -7.82
CA VAL A 50 10.01 -6.04 -9.10
C VAL A 50 9.17 -5.07 -9.94
N ALA A 51 9.64 -4.73 -11.13
CA ALA A 51 8.95 -3.78 -12.00
C ALA A 51 7.72 -4.41 -12.68
N PRO A 52 6.49 -4.02 -12.34
CA PRO A 52 5.30 -4.57 -12.97
C PRO A 52 5.10 -4.04 -14.40
N ARG A 53 4.26 -4.70 -15.18
CA ARG A 53 3.76 -4.16 -16.44
C ARG A 53 2.76 -3.03 -16.18
N TYR A 54 1.81 -3.27 -15.28
CA TYR A 54 0.88 -2.27 -14.76
C TYR A 54 0.78 -2.41 -13.25
N PRO A 55 1.02 -1.34 -12.48
CA PRO A 55 0.93 -1.39 -11.03
C PRO A 55 -0.53 -1.49 -10.56
N PHE A 56 -0.73 -1.91 -9.33
CA PHE A 56 -2.02 -1.81 -8.66
C PHE A 56 -2.54 -0.37 -8.66
N GLY A 57 -3.81 -0.19 -8.96
CA GLY A 57 -4.42 1.13 -9.06
C GLY A 57 -4.16 1.85 -10.38
N TYR A 58 -3.41 1.27 -11.32
CA TYR A 58 -3.22 1.85 -12.64
C TYR A 58 -4.57 1.98 -13.39
N GLY A 59 -4.70 3.03 -14.15
CA GLY A 59 -5.87 3.25 -15.01
C GLY A 59 -5.60 4.31 -16.06
N MET A 60 -6.34 4.24 -17.16
CA MET A 60 -6.29 5.21 -18.24
C MET A 60 -7.44 6.20 -18.14
N SER A 61 -7.23 7.41 -18.63
CA SER A 61 -8.26 8.44 -18.77
C SER A 61 -8.04 9.21 -20.07
N TYR A 62 -9.10 9.84 -20.58
CA TYR A 62 -9.00 10.78 -21.71
C TYR A 62 -8.63 12.19 -21.27
N THR A 63 -8.48 12.40 -19.96
CA THR A 63 -8.08 13.66 -19.34
C THR A 63 -7.00 13.44 -18.30
N ASN A 64 -6.43 14.52 -17.78
CA ASN A 64 -5.41 14.49 -16.73
C ASN A 64 -5.97 15.09 -15.44
N PHE A 65 -5.42 14.64 -14.31
CA PHE A 65 -5.82 15.13 -12.99
C PHE A 65 -4.60 15.57 -12.19
N ALA A 66 -4.76 16.63 -11.43
CA ALA A 66 -3.85 17.02 -10.37
C ALA A 66 -4.47 16.67 -9.02
N ILE A 67 -3.72 15.96 -8.19
CA ILE A 67 -4.09 15.63 -6.81
C ILE A 67 -3.19 16.45 -5.90
N ARG A 68 -3.78 17.30 -5.06
CA ARG A 68 -3.07 18.17 -4.13
C ARG A 68 -3.43 17.82 -2.70
N PHE A 69 -2.43 17.60 -1.88
CA PHE A 69 -2.59 17.49 -0.44
C PHE A 69 -2.90 18.88 0.14
N GLU A 70 -3.89 19.00 1.02
CA GLU A 70 -4.21 20.25 1.72
C GLU A 70 -3.75 20.18 3.18
N GLN A 71 -4.23 19.19 3.93
CA GLN A 71 -3.89 18.99 5.34
C GLN A 71 -4.18 17.56 5.80
N MET A 72 -3.66 17.21 6.96
CA MET A 72 -3.94 15.97 7.66
C MET A 72 -4.33 16.28 9.11
N GLN A 73 -5.37 15.61 9.60
CA GLN A 73 -5.85 15.76 10.97
C GLN A 73 -6.06 14.38 11.58
N MET A 74 -5.85 14.27 12.88
CA MET A 74 -6.11 13.06 13.66
C MET A 74 -7.22 13.35 14.66
N GLU A 75 -8.27 12.52 14.66
CA GLU A 75 -9.37 12.56 15.60
C GLU A 75 -9.53 11.18 16.26
N GLY A 76 -9.12 11.07 17.51
CA GLY A 76 -9.05 9.78 18.20
C GLY A 76 -8.10 8.83 17.49
N THR A 77 -8.60 7.71 16.97
CA THR A 77 -7.84 6.72 16.19
C THR A 77 -7.93 6.93 14.68
N LYS A 78 -8.74 7.88 14.22
CA LYS A 78 -8.95 8.13 12.80
C LYS A 78 -8.03 9.22 12.29
N ILE A 79 -7.48 9.00 11.10
CA ILE A 79 -6.67 9.95 10.35
C ILE A 79 -7.51 10.42 9.16
N HIS A 80 -7.65 11.72 9.02
CA HIS A 80 -8.36 12.39 7.94
C HIS A 80 -7.36 13.13 7.05
N VAL A 81 -7.30 12.77 5.77
CA VAL A 81 -6.47 13.41 4.77
C VAL A 81 -7.36 14.22 3.84
N TYR A 82 -7.17 15.54 3.86
CA TYR A 82 -7.87 16.49 3.02
C TYR A 82 -7.09 16.71 1.74
N THR A 83 -7.76 16.59 0.60
CA THR A 83 -7.12 16.70 -0.71
C THR A 83 -8.06 17.39 -1.70
N GLU A 84 -7.48 18.13 -2.64
CA GLU A 84 -8.17 18.70 -3.79
C GLU A 84 -7.77 17.94 -5.05
N VAL A 85 -8.75 17.56 -5.85
CA VAL A 85 -8.56 16.94 -7.17
C VAL A 85 -9.08 17.89 -8.22
N GLU A 86 -8.27 18.20 -9.23
CA GLU A 86 -8.59 19.06 -10.35
C GLU A 86 -8.48 18.28 -11.66
N ASN A 87 -9.47 18.39 -12.54
CA ASN A 87 -9.34 17.96 -13.91
C ASN A 87 -8.53 19.01 -14.69
N THR A 88 -7.26 18.73 -14.95
CA THR A 88 -6.34 19.65 -15.65
C THR A 88 -6.36 19.52 -17.15
N GLY A 89 -7.18 18.61 -17.69
CA GLY A 89 -7.42 18.49 -19.12
C GLY A 89 -8.21 19.66 -19.69
N ARG A 90 -8.30 19.73 -21.01
CA ARG A 90 -8.94 20.86 -21.72
C ARG A 90 -10.23 20.49 -22.45
N ILE A 91 -10.48 19.20 -22.65
CA ILE A 91 -11.51 18.75 -23.61
C ILE A 91 -12.53 17.83 -22.92
N TYR A 92 -12.06 16.84 -22.15
CA TYR A 92 -12.91 15.75 -21.68
C TYR A 92 -13.21 15.83 -20.19
N ASP A 93 -14.44 15.55 -19.84
CA ASP A 93 -14.84 15.26 -18.47
C ASP A 93 -14.23 13.91 -18.03
N GLY A 94 -13.97 13.78 -16.73
CA GLY A 94 -13.39 12.55 -16.21
C GLY A 94 -13.57 12.38 -14.71
N LYS A 95 -13.23 11.18 -14.25
CA LYS A 95 -13.18 10.84 -12.82
C LYS A 95 -11.81 10.28 -12.49
N GLU A 96 -11.31 10.59 -11.30
CA GLU A 96 -10.07 10.02 -10.76
C GLU A 96 -10.35 9.25 -9.48
N VAL A 97 -9.49 8.27 -9.18
CA VAL A 97 -9.50 7.55 -7.89
C VAL A 97 -8.26 7.95 -7.11
N VAL A 98 -8.49 8.67 -6.02
CA VAL A 98 -7.46 9.03 -5.06
C VAL A 98 -7.24 7.87 -4.10
N GLN A 99 -5.99 7.57 -3.78
CA GLN A 99 -5.58 6.43 -2.97
C GLN A 99 -4.60 6.89 -1.90
N ILE A 100 -4.77 6.37 -0.67
CA ILE A 100 -3.85 6.59 0.43
C ILE A 100 -3.15 5.27 0.74
N TYR A 101 -1.83 5.32 0.78
CA TYR A 101 -0.98 4.22 1.18
C TYR A 101 -0.21 4.58 2.44
N VAL A 102 0.08 3.58 3.26
CA VAL A 102 0.90 3.74 4.44
C VAL A 102 2.07 2.76 4.39
N SER A 103 3.28 3.28 4.55
CA SER A 103 4.49 2.50 4.82
C SER A 103 4.69 2.43 6.33
N CYS A 104 4.63 1.22 6.89
CA CYS A 104 4.84 1.00 8.32
C CYS A 104 6.35 0.96 8.65
N PRO A 105 6.74 1.24 9.90
CA PRO A 105 8.15 1.18 10.29
C PRO A 105 8.69 -0.25 10.20
N ASN A 106 9.95 -0.39 9.79
CA ASN A 106 10.68 -1.65 9.87
C ASN A 106 11.04 -1.92 11.33
N GLY A 107 10.30 -2.81 11.97
CA GLY A 107 10.47 -3.24 13.35
C GLY A 107 10.87 -4.71 13.45
N GLU A 108 10.33 -5.41 14.44
CA GLU A 108 10.55 -6.86 14.61
C GLU A 108 9.70 -7.70 13.63
N LEU A 109 8.54 -7.17 13.22
CA LEU A 109 7.61 -7.88 12.35
C LEU A 109 7.88 -7.58 10.88
N LYS A 110 7.66 -8.58 10.02
CA LYS A 110 7.69 -8.41 8.56
C LYS A 110 6.73 -7.29 8.13
N LYS A 111 7.16 -6.45 7.20
CA LYS A 111 6.36 -5.37 6.63
C LYS A 111 6.46 -5.36 5.12
N GLU A 112 5.36 -5.08 4.48
CA GLU A 112 5.34 -4.66 3.09
C GLU A 112 5.79 -3.21 2.94
N ALA A 113 6.32 -2.85 1.77
CA ALA A 113 6.78 -1.48 1.49
C ALA A 113 5.67 -0.44 1.71
N GLN A 114 4.44 -0.78 1.38
CA GLN A 114 3.25 0.05 1.61
C GLN A 114 1.96 -0.77 1.53
N ARG A 115 0.91 -0.29 2.19
CA ARG A 115 -0.45 -0.83 2.10
C ARG A 115 -1.48 0.23 1.80
N LEU A 116 -2.47 -0.09 0.98
CA LEU A 116 -3.63 0.76 0.73
C LEU A 116 -4.51 0.78 1.98
N THR A 117 -4.78 1.99 2.51
CA THR A 117 -5.62 2.18 3.69
C THR A 117 -6.94 2.88 3.39
N ALA A 118 -6.95 3.75 2.37
CA ALA A 118 -8.18 4.43 1.94
C ALA A 118 -8.14 4.75 0.46
N PHE A 119 -9.31 4.84 -0.16
CA PHE A 119 -9.48 5.36 -1.52
C PHE A 119 -10.83 6.04 -1.68
N HIS A 120 -10.88 6.97 -2.62
CA HIS A 120 -12.13 7.64 -2.99
C HIS A 120 -12.13 7.99 -4.48
N LYS A 121 -13.27 7.79 -5.14
CA LYS A 121 -13.47 8.16 -6.54
C LYS A 121 -14.21 9.48 -6.65
N THR A 122 -13.67 10.44 -7.40
CA THR A 122 -14.31 11.75 -7.62
C THR A 122 -15.66 11.62 -8.33
N LYS A 123 -16.50 12.64 -8.19
CA LYS A 123 -17.58 12.89 -9.14
C LYS A 123 -17.01 13.07 -10.57
N LEU A 124 -17.87 13.20 -11.56
CA LEU A 124 -17.46 13.57 -12.91
C LEU A 124 -17.04 15.04 -12.90
N LEU A 125 -15.77 15.32 -13.18
CA LEU A 125 -15.19 16.66 -13.22
C LEU A 125 -15.04 17.14 -14.66
N LYS A 126 -15.60 18.31 -14.95
CA LYS A 126 -15.35 19.03 -16.21
C LYS A 126 -13.94 19.57 -16.27
N PRO A 127 -13.41 19.92 -17.46
CA PRO A 127 -12.14 20.63 -17.59
C PRO A 127 -12.06 21.86 -16.66
N GLY A 128 -11.02 21.93 -15.82
CA GLY A 128 -10.81 22.98 -14.81
C GLY A 128 -11.65 22.82 -13.54
N GLU A 129 -12.58 21.87 -13.47
CA GLU A 129 -13.38 21.65 -12.27
C GLU A 129 -12.57 20.96 -11.17
N LYS A 130 -12.87 21.34 -9.94
CA LYS A 130 -12.22 20.83 -8.73
C LYS A 130 -13.20 20.16 -7.80
N GLU A 131 -12.70 19.22 -7.02
CA GLU A 131 -13.43 18.58 -5.92
C GLU A 131 -12.52 18.44 -4.71
N LYS A 132 -13.03 18.80 -3.54
CA LYS A 132 -12.38 18.55 -2.27
C LYS A 132 -12.88 17.23 -1.69
N LEU A 133 -11.92 16.38 -1.31
CA LEU A 133 -12.20 15.08 -0.76
C LEU A 133 -11.59 14.96 0.63
N ILE A 134 -12.22 14.16 1.48
CA ILE A 134 -11.69 13.72 2.76
C ILE A 134 -11.57 12.19 2.69
N LEU A 135 -10.36 11.69 2.74
CA LEU A 135 -10.10 10.27 2.85
C LEU A 135 -9.74 9.96 4.29
N SER A 136 -10.42 8.97 4.86
CA SER A 136 -10.25 8.63 6.27
C SER A 136 -9.91 7.17 6.43
N PHE A 137 -9.01 6.86 7.35
CA PHE A 137 -8.64 5.51 7.74
C PHE A 137 -8.35 5.45 9.26
N ASP A 138 -8.38 4.25 9.84
CA ASP A 138 -8.15 4.05 11.26
C ASP A 138 -6.69 3.60 11.52
N LEU A 139 -6.15 3.87 12.69
CA LEU A 139 -4.85 3.34 13.11
C LEU A 139 -4.80 1.81 13.02
N ARG A 140 -5.94 1.12 13.18
CA ARG A 140 -6.03 -0.33 13.04
C ARG A 140 -5.69 -0.83 11.64
N ASP A 141 -5.90 -0.01 10.60
CA ASP A 141 -5.55 -0.35 9.22
C ASP A 141 -4.02 -0.43 9.00
N MET A 142 -3.24 0.09 9.96
CA MET A 142 -1.78 0.08 9.94
C MET A 142 -1.14 -1.01 10.83
N THR A 143 -1.95 -1.78 11.55
CA THR A 143 -1.47 -2.82 12.48
C THR A 143 -0.82 -4.00 11.76
N SER A 144 0.01 -4.73 12.50
CA SER A 144 0.57 -6.02 12.09
C SER A 144 0.23 -7.08 13.11
N TYR A 145 0.02 -8.31 12.66
CA TYR A 145 -0.23 -9.45 13.55
C TYR A 145 1.10 -10.04 14.02
N ARG A 146 1.19 -10.26 15.35
CA ARG A 146 2.33 -10.89 15.99
C ARG A 146 1.93 -12.27 16.50
N GLU A 147 2.46 -13.29 15.85
CA GLU A 147 2.05 -14.68 16.11
C GLU A 147 2.42 -15.16 17.51
N LYS A 148 3.60 -14.80 18.03
CA LYS A 148 4.12 -15.31 19.31
C LYS A 148 3.17 -15.16 20.49
N ASP A 149 2.35 -14.11 20.50
CA ASP A 149 1.41 -13.77 21.58
C ASP A 149 -0.02 -13.50 21.07
N ALA A 150 -0.30 -13.86 19.80
CA ALA A 150 -1.57 -13.68 19.12
C ALA A 150 -2.12 -12.25 19.29
N ALA A 151 -1.31 -11.26 19.01
CA ALA A 151 -1.66 -9.85 19.20
C ALA A 151 -1.59 -9.07 17.89
N THR A 152 -2.52 -8.13 17.71
CA THR A 152 -2.44 -7.11 16.68
C THR A 152 -1.77 -5.87 17.27
N VAL A 153 -0.70 -5.40 16.65
CA VAL A 153 0.16 -4.35 17.20
C VAL A 153 0.47 -3.24 16.20
N LEU A 154 0.68 -2.04 16.74
CA LEU A 154 1.36 -0.94 16.08
C LEU A 154 2.76 -0.86 16.68
N GLU A 155 3.80 -1.13 15.89
CA GLU A 155 5.17 -1.03 16.38
C GLU A 155 5.61 0.42 16.53
N LYS A 156 6.56 0.68 17.42
CA LYS A 156 7.22 1.98 17.54
C LYS A 156 7.91 2.36 16.23
N GLY A 157 7.81 3.63 15.84
CA GLY A 157 8.52 4.14 14.66
C GLY A 157 7.71 5.15 13.84
N GLU A 158 8.12 5.35 12.61
CA GLU A 158 7.52 6.30 11.68
C GLU A 158 6.63 5.57 10.66
N TYR A 159 5.39 5.99 10.59
CA TYR A 159 4.40 5.57 9.60
C TYR A 159 4.30 6.65 8.53
N VAL A 160 4.75 6.35 7.32
CA VAL A 160 4.78 7.31 6.22
C VAL A 160 3.50 7.22 5.42
N ILE A 161 2.72 8.31 5.40
CA ILE A 161 1.44 8.40 4.71
C ILE A 161 1.68 8.98 3.32
N ARG A 162 1.17 8.29 2.30
CA ARG A 162 1.36 8.62 0.88
C ARG A 162 0.01 8.82 0.21
N LEU A 163 -0.07 9.83 -0.64
CA LEU A 163 -1.25 10.19 -1.42
C LEU A 163 -0.93 10.04 -2.92
N GLY A 164 -1.82 9.42 -3.67
CA GLY A 164 -1.63 9.25 -5.11
C GLY A 164 -2.84 8.64 -5.82
N ASN A 165 -2.61 8.03 -6.98
CA ASN A 165 -3.66 7.39 -7.79
C ASN A 165 -3.32 5.96 -8.25
N SER A 166 -2.19 5.43 -7.80
CA SER A 166 -1.76 4.04 -7.98
C SER A 166 -0.63 3.73 -7.01
N SER A 167 -0.28 2.47 -6.78
CA SER A 167 0.79 2.07 -5.85
C SER A 167 2.17 2.64 -6.24
N ARG A 168 2.41 2.93 -7.52
CA ARG A 168 3.67 3.49 -8.03
C ARG A 168 3.62 5.00 -8.32
N ASN A 169 2.48 5.63 -8.17
CA ASN A 169 2.33 7.07 -8.35
C ASN A 169 1.76 7.71 -7.10
N THR A 170 2.60 7.81 -6.08
CA THR A 170 2.29 8.38 -4.77
C THR A 170 3.33 9.43 -4.37
N ARG A 171 2.93 10.35 -3.49
CA ARG A 171 3.80 11.32 -2.84
C ARG A 171 3.58 11.27 -1.33
N VAL A 172 4.63 11.44 -0.56
CA VAL A 172 4.52 11.56 0.91
C VAL A 172 3.72 12.81 1.24
N CYS A 173 2.69 12.67 2.06
CA CYS A 173 1.85 13.76 2.53
C CYS A 173 1.84 13.91 4.06
N GLY A 174 2.38 12.94 4.80
CA GLY A 174 2.49 13.04 6.25
C GLY A 174 3.29 11.92 6.87
N ILE A 175 3.69 12.10 8.13
CA ILE A 175 4.36 11.11 8.95
C ILE A 175 3.69 11.09 10.32
N LEU A 176 3.26 9.90 10.76
CA LEU A 176 2.83 9.65 12.12
C LEU A 176 3.99 8.98 12.87
N ARG A 177 4.33 9.48 14.05
CA ARG A 177 5.38 8.90 14.91
C ARG A 177 4.78 8.28 16.16
N LEU A 178 5.08 7.02 16.40
CA LEU A 178 4.75 6.35 17.64
C LEU A 178 6.02 6.19 18.48
N SER A 179 5.99 6.69 19.71
CA SER A 179 7.12 6.63 20.64
C SER A 179 7.26 5.27 21.31
N SER A 180 6.19 4.49 21.37
CA SER A 180 6.14 3.15 21.96
C SER A 180 5.19 2.26 21.17
N GLU A 181 5.35 0.95 21.32
CA GLU A 181 4.43 -0.04 20.77
C GLU A 181 3.04 0.09 21.42
N ILE A 182 2.01 -0.16 20.61
CA ILE A 182 0.61 -0.21 21.05
C ILE A 182 0.02 -1.57 20.66
N ILE A 183 -0.41 -2.36 21.64
CA ILE A 183 -1.21 -3.56 21.40
C ILE A 183 -2.65 -3.10 21.23
N THR A 184 -3.18 -3.25 20.01
CA THR A 184 -4.55 -2.82 19.68
C THR A 184 -5.58 -3.89 19.99
N GLU A 185 -5.20 -5.17 19.86
CA GLU A 185 -6.08 -6.29 20.13
C GLU A 185 -5.30 -7.55 20.47
N LYS A 186 -5.85 -8.39 21.36
CA LYS A 186 -5.35 -9.72 21.66
C LYS A 186 -6.32 -10.77 21.14
N HIS A 187 -5.79 -11.78 20.52
CA HIS A 187 -6.54 -12.88 19.92
C HIS A 187 -6.20 -14.22 20.63
N SER A 188 -6.85 -15.27 20.17
CA SER A 188 -6.55 -16.66 20.57
C SER A 188 -6.06 -17.46 19.38
N HIS A 189 -5.09 -18.32 19.57
CA HIS A 189 -4.67 -19.28 18.55
C HIS A 189 -5.70 -20.40 18.41
N ILE A 190 -6.72 -20.18 17.59
CA ILE A 190 -7.80 -21.16 17.35
C ILE A 190 -7.33 -22.29 16.42
N CYS A 191 -6.59 -21.93 15.35
CA CYS A 191 -6.08 -22.85 14.35
C CYS A 191 -4.58 -22.67 14.20
N LYS A 192 -3.79 -23.44 14.97
CA LYS A 192 -2.34 -23.44 14.78
C LYS A 192 -1.99 -24.27 13.55
N ILE A 193 -1.10 -23.74 12.72
CA ILE A 193 -0.53 -24.50 11.60
C ILE A 193 0.31 -25.65 12.20
N PRO A 194 0.06 -26.93 11.81
CA PRO A 194 0.75 -28.08 12.41
C PRO A 194 2.20 -28.25 11.94
N MET A 195 2.59 -27.50 10.89
CA MET A 195 3.91 -27.56 10.28
C MET A 195 4.50 -26.15 10.11
N HIS A 196 5.81 -26.09 9.95
CA HIS A 196 6.49 -24.84 9.60
C HIS A 196 6.46 -24.67 8.07
N VAL A 197 5.87 -23.58 7.60
CA VAL A 197 5.94 -23.16 6.19
C VAL A 197 6.98 -22.05 6.08
N THR A 198 8.01 -22.29 5.26
CA THR A 198 9.03 -21.26 5.00
C THR A 198 8.44 -20.20 4.07
N GLU A 199 8.18 -19.04 4.61
CA GLU A 199 7.65 -17.90 3.87
C GLU A 199 8.76 -17.07 3.20
N LEU A 200 8.34 -16.26 2.24
CA LEU A 200 9.20 -15.26 1.61
C LEU A 200 9.73 -14.26 2.64
N GLU A 201 11.01 -13.94 2.56
CA GLU A 201 11.68 -13.01 3.46
C GLU A 201 12.38 -11.88 2.69
N GLN A 202 12.31 -10.67 3.24
CA GLN A 202 13.08 -9.53 2.73
C GLN A 202 14.57 -9.71 3.07
N LYS A 203 15.42 -9.34 2.13
CA LYS A 203 16.86 -9.18 2.37
C LYS A 203 17.16 -7.76 2.85
N GLU A 204 18.32 -7.55 3.45
CA GLU A 204 18.75 -6.22 3.91
C GLU A 204 18.76 -5.17 2.79
N GLU A 205 19.09 -5.56 1.56
CA GLU A 205 19.06 -4.68 0.39
C GLU A 205 17.65 -4.18 0.05
N ASP A 206 16.61 -5.01 0.21
CA ASP A 206 15.21 -4.64 -0.03
C ASP A 206 14.75 -3.56 0.99
N ILE A 207 15.19 -3.68 2.24
CA ILE A 207 14.86 -2.75 3.33
C ILE A 207 15.53 -1.38 3.11
N LEU A 208 16.79 -1.36 2.67
CA LEU A 208 17.54 -0.13 2.42
C LEU A 208 16.93 0.71 1.28
N HIS A 209 16.48 0.07 0.22
CA HIS A 209 15.81 0.76 -0.89
C HIS A 209 14.49 1.41 -0.47
N ALA A 210 13.69 0.75 0.36
CA ALA A 210 12.43 1.30 0.86
C ALA A 210 12.63 2.58 1.68
N THR A 211 13.69 2.65 2.49
CA THR A 211 14.02 3.84 3.29
C THR A 211 14.61 4.99 2.47
N CYS A 212 15.33 4.69 1.38
CA CYS A 212 15.91 5.70 0.49
C CYS A 212 14.82 6.42 -0.33
N ASP A 213 13.86 5.70 -0.90
CA ASP A 213 12.73 6.26 -1.64
C ASP A 213 11.85 7.19 -0.78
N CYS A 214 11.73 6.90 0.51
CA CYS A 214 11.02 7.77 1.45
C CYS A 214 11.69 9.13 1.62
N ARG A 215 13.03 9.20 1.62
CA ARG A 215 13.80 10.44 1.84
C ARG A 215 13.95 11.28 0.58
N GLN A 216 14.09 10.68 -0.59
CA GLN A 216 14.31 11.40 -1.85
C GLN A 216 13.06 12.15 -2.35
N ASN A 217 11.85 11.68 -1.99
CA ASN A 217 10.60 12.34 -2.36
C ASN A 217 10.18 13.49 -1.41
N TRP A 218 10.88 13.70 -0.30
CA TRP A 218 10.56 14.75 0.67
C TRP A 218 11.15 16.12 0.31
N GLY A 219 12.16 16.15 -0.55
CA GLY A 219 12.93 17.36 -0.88
C GLY A 219 12.43 18.19 -2.07
N ARG A 220 11.30 17.84 -2.70
CA ARG A 220 10.82 18.56 -3.91
C ARG A 220 9.31 18.84 -3.86
N GLY A 221 8.87 19.64 -2.89
CA GLY A 221 7.47 20.07 -2.90
C GLY A 221 6.87 20.58 -1.60
N CYS A 222 7.64 21.25 -0.77
CA CYS A 222 7.13 22.11 0.31
C CYS A 222 7.84 23.46 0.22
N GLU A 223 7.48 24.26 -0.77
CA GLU A 223 7.53 25.71 -0.80
C GLU A 223 6.14 26.24 -1.16
#